data_00411318ea7b06d771c3068b5124d569
#
_entry.id   00411318ea7b06d771c3068b5124d569
#
_cell.length_a   1.000
_cell.length_b   1.000
_cell.length_c   1.000
_cell.angle_alpha   90.00
_cell.angle_beta   90.00
_cell.angle_gamma   90.00
#
_symmetry.space_group_name_H-M   'P 1'
#
loop_
_entity.id
_entity.type
_entity.pdbx_description
1 polymer ?
#
loop_
_entity_poly.entity_id
_entity_poly.type
_entity_poly.pdbx_seq_one_letter_code
_entity_poly.pdbx_strand_id
1 'polypeptide(L)'
;MCVIISTLILVGIFARAPRGDTFKTFLKSEEAIIYSNQCNEDMRKILCDAIEHADEEIFLRIYNLSEPKIQQSLTRQAQAKNKVTIYYQKFKIPQILKQASNVTLVEQPPAGRKLMHQKALSIDKKDAWLGSANYTNLSLRLDNNLILGMHSSELCDLIITNTSGDFSIKDQTGKYFVLPQDRKIAIQAVLEKIQTAQKTIQVAMFALTHSEIIQALHQAKQRGIHVDIIIDRSHSKLTFKQLRQLNINKDFVSINTAPCTLHHKFAVIDNKTLLAGSIN
;
A
#
# COMPACT_ATOMS: atom_id res chain seq x y z
N MET A 1 -9.60 0.96 20.52
CA MET A 1 -8.54 0.83 19.49
C MET A 1 -9.14 0.14 18.29
N CYS A 2 -9.21 0.79 17.13
CA CYS A 2 -9.78 0.19 15.92
C CYS A 2 -8.77 -0.80 15.34
N VAL A 3 -9.17 -2.06 15.14
CA VAL A 3 -8.30 -3.05 14.49
C VAL A 3 -8.43 -2.86 12.99
N ILE A 4 -7.37 -2.37 12.36
CA ILE A 4 -7.32 -2.14 10.92
C ILE A 4 -6.85 -3.44 10.24
N ILE A 5 -7.69 -4.01 9.39
CA ILE A 5 -7.32 -5.10 8.50
C ILE A 5 -6.60 -4.46 7.31
N SER A 6 -5.31 -4.68 7.19
CA SER A 6 -4.48 -4.07 6.17
C SER A 6 -3.48 -5.08 5.61
N THR A 7 -2.77 -4.69 4.59
CA THR A 7 -1.71 -5.49 3.98
C THR A 7 -0.36 -4.86 4.23
N LEU A 8 0.63 -5.67 4.52
CA LEU A 8 2.03 -5.31 4.54
C LEU A 8 2.72 -6.09 3.43
N ILE A 9 3.51 -5.40 2.63
CA ILE A 9 4.42 -6.00 1.67
C ILE A 9 5.82 -5.78 2.18
N LEU A 10 6.53 -6.88 2.32
CA LEU A 10 7.95 -6.90 2.53
C LEU A 10 8.59 -7.27 1.19
N VAL A 11 9.23 -6.31 0.57
CA VAL A 11 9.83 -6.52 -0.73
C VAL A 11 11.32 -6.26 -0.63
N GLY A 12 12.13 -7.29 -0.89
CA GLY A 12 13.55 -7.14 -1.16
C GLY A 12 13.73 -6.67 -2.61
N ILE A 13 13.20 -5.50 -2.98
CA ILE A 13 13.09 -5.06 -4.37
C ILE A 13 13.76 -3.71 -4.55
N PHE A 14 14.51 -3.59 -5.65
CA PHE A 14 14.80 -2.30 -6.27
C PHE A 14 13.54 -1.82 -6.99
N ALA A 15 12.79 -0.94 -6.37
CA ALA A 15 11.70 -0.26 -7.03
C ALA A 15 12.24 1.00 -7.71
N ARG A 16 11.88 1.22 -8.95
CA ARG A 16 12.33 2.36 -9.75
C ARG A 16 11.22 3.39 -9.86
N ALA A 17 11.56 4.66 -9.69
CA ALA A 17 10.66 5.75 -10.09
C ALA A 17 10.67 5.85 -11.63
N PRO A 18 9.50 5.91 -12.28
CA PRO A 18 9.44 5.98 -13.74
C PRO A 18 9.96 7.33 -14.26
N ARG A 19 10.52 7.30 -15.47
CA ARG A 19 10.85 8.52 -16.24
C ARG A 19 10.06 8.49 -17.53
N GLY A 20 9.22 9.50 -17.78
CA GLY A 20 8.45 9.62 -19.02
C GLY A 20 6.98 9.17 -18.91
N ASP A 21 6.42 8.55 -19.96
CA ASP A 21 5.05 8.02 -19.95
C ASP A 21 4.94 6.85 -18.97
N THR A 22 4.29 7.12 -17.85
CA THR A 22 4.36 6.32 -16.63
C THR A 22 3.78 4.90 -16.78
N PHE A 23 2.63 4.75 -17.48
CA PHE A 23 2.02 3.43 -17.67
C PHE A 23 2.74 2.61 -18.73
N LYS A 24 3.21 3.23 -19.83
CA LYS A 24 4.06 2.53 -20.81
C LYS A 24 5.39 2.04 -20.22
N THR A 25 5.90 2.74 -19.20
CA THR A 25 7.08 2.29 -18.47
C THR A 25 6.77 1.02 -17.69
N PHE A 26 5.60 0.95 -17.03
CA PHE A 26 5.15 -0.26 -16.33
C PHE A 26 5.05 -1.45 -17.28
N LEU A 27 4.37 -1.32 -18.42
CA LEU A 27 4.18 -2.40 -19.40
C LEU A 27 5.50 -3.02 -19.93
N LYS A 28 6.59 -2.27 -19.84
CA LYS A 28 7.94 -2.70 -20.31
C LYS A 28 8.88 -3.08 -19.18
N SER A 29 8.46 -2.91 -17.93
CA SER A 29 9.31 -3.15 -16.77
C SER A 29 9.19 -4.59 -16.34
N GLU A 30 10.32 -5.17 -16.01
CA GLU A 30 10.36 -6.46 -15.30
C GLU A 30 10.54 -6.27 -13.78
N GLU A 31 10.57 -5.01 -13.31
CA GLU A 31 10.78 -4.63 -11.92
C GLU A 31 9.51 -3.99 -11.34
N ALA A 32 9.42 -3.94 -10.02
CA ALA A 32 8.39 -3.16 -9.36
C ALA A 32 8.56 -1.67 -9.66
N ILE A 33 7.48 -1.00 -10.03
CA ILE A 33 7.46 0.45 -10.24
C ILE A 33 6.70 1.12 -9.09
N ILE A 34 7.33 2.14 -8.49
CA ILE A 34 6.71 2.99 -7.48
C ILE A 34 6.19 4.26 -8.17
N TYR A 35 4.94 4.61 -7.86
CA TYR A 35 4.32 5.86 -8.26
C TYR A 35 3.92 6.66 -7.03
N SER A 36 4.18 7.96 -7.07
CA SER A 36 3.79 8.88 -6.00
C SER A 36 3.46 10.24 -6.57
N ASN A 37 2.39 10.86 -6.09
CA ASN A 37 2.07 12.24 -6.45
C ASN A 37 3.14 13.26 -6.00
N GLN A 38 3.98 12.92 -5.04
CA GLN A 38 5.15 13.73 -4.68
C GLN A 38 6.24 13.75 -5.77
N CYS A 39 6.23 12.75 -6.66
CA CYS A 39 7.09 12.68 -7.83
C CYS A 39 6.44 13.28 -9.09
N ASN A 40 5.37 14.08 -8.93
CA ASN A 40 4.55 14.65 -10.01
C ASN A 40 3.86 13.60 -10.91
N GLU A 41 3.53 12.44 -10.34
CA GLU A 41 2.86 11.37 -11.07
C GLU A 41 1.35 11.37 -10.78
N ASP A 42 0.54 11.31 -11.82
CA ASP A 42 -0.93 11.19 -11.67
C ASP A 42 -1.29 9.73 -11.40
N MET A 43 -1.26 9.32 -10.11
CA MET A 43 -1.62 7.97 -9.68
C MET A 43 -3.04 7.57 -10.12
N ARG A 44 -3.96 8.53 -10.24
CA ARG A 44 -5.31 8.29 -10.74
C ARG A 44 -5.28 7.87 -12.21
N LYS A 45 -4.53 8.61 -13.06
CA LYS A 45 -4.38 8.26 -14.47
C LYS A 45 -3.76 6.88 -14.62
N ILE A 46 -2.70 6.59 -13.88
CA ILE A 46 -2.01 5.30 -13.92
C ILE A 46 -2.95 4.14 -13.57
N LEU A 47 -3.77 4.28 -12.53
CA LEU A 47 -4.75 3.25 -12.17
C LEU A 47 -5.88 3.13 -13.19
N CYS A 48 -6.33 4.24 -13.80
CA CYS A 48 -7.28 4.20 -14.91
C CYS A 48 -6.70 3.47 -16.11
N ASP A 49 -5.48 3.82 -16.52
CA ASP A 49 -4.78 3.18 -17.64
C ASP A 49 -4.61 1.67 -17.39
N ALA A 50 -4.22 1.28 -16.16
CA ALA A 50 -4.09 -0.12 -15.77
C ALA A 50 -5.42 -0.87 -15.86
N ILE A 51 -6.50 -0.31 -15.31
CA ILE A 51 -7.85 -0.89 -15.38
C ILE A 51 -8.33 -1.01 -16.82
N GLU A 52 -8.08 0.01 -17.64
CA GLU A 52 -8.50 0.04 -19.05
C GLU A 52 -7.69 -0.92 -19.93
N HIS A 53 -6.54 -1.37 -19.45
CA HIS A 53 -5.70 -2.36 -20.14
C HIS A 53 -6.08 -3.81 -19.82
N ALA A 54 -7.07 -4.05 -18.99
CA ALA A 54 -7.55 -5.39 -18.67
C ALA A 54 -8.21 -6.05 -19.89
N ASP A 55 -7.82 -7.28 -20.19
CA ASP A 55 -8.36 -8.09 -21.30
C ASP A 55 -9.42 -9.10 -20.82
N GLU A 56 -9.34 -9.59 -19.57
CA GLU A 56 -10.17 -10.70 -19.07
C GLU A 56 -10.87 -10.39 -17.76
N GLU A 57 -10.09 -10.02 -16.71
CA GLU A 57 -10.64 -9.86 -15.38
C GLU A 57 -9.95 -8.79 -14.53
N ILE A 58 -10.74 -8.16 -13.69
CA ILE A 58 -10.30 -7.19 -12.67
C ILE A 58 -10.77 -7.67 -11.31
N PHE A 59 -9.86 -7.74 -10.36
CA PHE A 59 -10.15 -8.06 -8.98
C PHE A 59 -9.62 -6.95 -8.06
N LEU A 60 -10.52 -6.29 -7.32
CA LEU A 60 -10.20 -5.14 -6.49
C LEU A 60 -10.61 -5.36 -5.03
N ARG A 61 -9.69 -5.15 -4.07
CA ARG A 61 -9.96 -5.00 -2.65
C ARG A 61 -9.69 -3.56 -2.24
N ILE A 62 -10.71 -2.81 -1.87
CA ILE A 62 -10.58 -1.38 -1.61
C ILE A 62 -11.42 -0.90 -0.44
N TYR A 63 -10.79 -0.16 0.49
CA TYR A 63 -11.53 0.44 1.60
C TYR A 63 -12.51 1.51 1.12
N ASN A 64 -12.06 2.46 0.30
CA ASN A 64 -12.89 3.56 -0.20
C ASN A 64 -12.64 3.78 -1.70
N LEU A 65 -13.72 3.75 -2.48
CA LEU A 65 -13.73 3.96 -3.92
C LEU A 65 -14.76 5.05 -4.27
N SER A 66 -14.31 6.27 -4.40
CA SER A 66 -15.16 7.43 -4.73
C SER A 66 -14.60 8.30 -5.87
N GLU A 67 -13.45 7.93 -6.47
CA GLU A 67 -12.90 8.64 -7.62
C GLU A 67 -13.72 8.34 -8.88
N PRO A 68 -14.40 9.35 -9.48
CA PRO A 68 -15.31 9.10 -10.60
C PRO A 68 -14.64 8.49 -11.83
N LYS A 69 -13.40 8.87 -12.14
CA LYS A 69 -12.69 8.33 -13.32
C LYS A 69 -12.38 6.85 -13.17
N ILE A 70 -11.98 6.40 -11.96
CA ILE A 70 -11.78 4.97 -11.70
C ILE A 70 -13.11 4.21 -11.79
N GLN A 71 -14.19 4.77 -11.24
CA GLN A 71 -15.52 4.16 -11.37
C GLN A 71 -15.94 4.05 -12.84
N GLN A 72 -15.63 5.06 -13.67
CA GLN A 72 -15.89 5.04 -15.11
C GLN A 72 -15.06 3.98 -15.84
N SER A 73 -13.76 3.84 -15.51
CA SER A 73 -12.91 2.80 -16.10
C SER A 73 -13.41 1.40 -15.76
N LEU A 74 -13.76 1.13 -14.49
CA LEU A 74 -14.38 -0.13 -14.08
C LEU A 74 -15.72 -0.40 -14.81
N THR A 75 -16.52 0.66 -15.01
CA THR A 75 -17.79 0.57 -15.74
C THR A 75 -17.58 0.23 -17.20
N ARG A 76 -16.59 0.85 -17.88
CA ARG A 76 -16.24 0.51 -19.26
C ARG A 76 -15.80 -0.93 -19.41
N GLN A 77 -14.98 -1.43 -18.47
CA GLN A 77 -14.56 -2.83 -18.47
C GLN A 77 -15.72 -3.81 -18.25
N ALA A 78 -16.65 -3.47 -17.35
CA ALA A 78 -17.87 -4.25 -17.20
C ALA A 78 -18.72 -4.27 -18.48
N GLN A 79 -18.83 -3.14 -19.20
CA GLN A 79 -19.53 -3.04 -20.48
C GLN A 79 -18.82 -3.82 -21.60
N ALA A 80 -17.49 -3.88 -21.57
CA ALA A 80 -16.69 -4.71 -22.48
C ALA A 80 -16.76 -6.21 -22.14
N LYS A 81 -17.57 -6.58 -21.15
CA LYS A 81 -17.82 -7.95 -20.66
C LYS A 81 -16.65 -8.58 -19.90
N ASN A 82 -15.66 -7.81 -19.52
CA ASN A 82 -14.62 -8.30 -18.62
C ASN A 82 -15.21 -8.60 -17.22
N LYS A 83 -14.73 -9.64 -16.58
CA LYS A 83 -15.16 -9.99 -15.24
C LYS A 83 -14.63 -8.97 -14.24
N VAL A 84 -15.50 -8.34 -13.45
CA VAL A 84 -15.11 -7.35 -12.45
C VAL A 84 -15.57 -7.80 -11.07
N THR A 85 -14.64 -8.01 -10.15
CA THR A 85 -14.93 -8.38 -8.77
C THR A 85 -14.39 -7.31 -7.82
N ILE A 86 -15.27 -6.73 -7.00
CA ILE A 86 -14.91 -5.65 -6.08
C ILE A 86 -15.31 -6.02 -4.66
N TYR A 87 -14.32 -6.18 -3.78
CA TYR A 87 -14.50 -6.24 -2.33
C TYR A 87 -14.31 -4.82 -1.77
N TYR A 88 -15.33 -4.27 -1.11
CA TYR A 88 -15.31 -2.88 -0.66
C TYR A 88 -15.92 -2.67 0.71
N GLN A 89 -15.59 -1.56 1.36
CA GLN A 89 -16.23 -1.13 2.60
C GLN A 89 -16.98 0.19 2.45
N LYS A 90 -16.40 1.18 1.76
CA LYS A 90 -17.04 2.48 1.47
C LYS A 90 -17.03 2.71 -0.04
N PHE A 91 -18.20 2.54 -0.64
CA PHE A 91 -18.35 2.72 -2.08
C PHE A 91 -19.81 3.04 -2.43
N LYS A 92 -20.04 4.20 -3.02
CA LYS A 92 -21.32 4.48 -3.68
C LYS A 92 -21.29 3.85 -5.07
N ILE A 93 -21.87 2.67 -5.18
CA ILE A 93 -21.79 1.84 -6.38
C ILE A 93 -22.62 2.49 -7.51
N PRO A 94 -22.03 2.76 -8.70
CA PRO A 94 -22.77 3.16 -9.89
C PRO A 94 -23.82 2.13 -10.26
N GLN A 95 -25.00 2.60 -10.72
CA GLN A 95 -26.13 1.72 -11.05
C GLN A 95 -25.77 0.69 -12.15
N ILE A 96 -24.96 1.11 -13.11
CA ILE A 96 -24.51 0.23 -14.20
C ILE A 96 -23.67 -0.95 -13.70
N LEU A 97 -22.82 -0.76 -12.68
CA LEU A 97 -22.06 -1.86 -12.08
C LEU A 97 -22.96 -2.83 -11.29
N LYS A 98 -24.06 -2.33 -10.70
CA LYS A 98 -25.02 -3.19 -9.99
C LYS A 98 -25.82 -4.09 -10.94
N GLN A 99 -26.05 -3.64 -12.16
CA GLN A 99 -26.89 -4.33 -13.13
C GLN A 99 -26.11 -5.25 -14.08
N ALA A 100 -24.78 -5.12 -14.13
CA ALA A 100 -23.97 -5.91 -15.02
C ALA A 100 -23.78 -7.34 -14.48
N SER A 101 -24.08 -8.34 -15.32
CA SER A 101 -24.04 -9.76 -14.95
C SER A 101 -22.63 -10.31 -14.70
N ASN A 102 -21.62 -9.65 -15.24
CA ASN A 102 -20.19 -9.98 -15.09
C ASN A 102 -19.52 -9.23 -13.93
N VAL A 103 -20.31 -8.49 -13.12
CA VAL A 103 -19.79 -7.75 -11.96
C VAL A 103 -20.21 -8.44 -10.66
N THR A 104 -19.24 -8.73 -9.81
CA THR A 104 -19.44 -9.23 -8.46
C THR A 104 -19.06 -8.16 -7.44
N LEU A 105 -20.02 -7.73 -6.63
CA LEU A 105 -19.84 -6.71 -5.61
C LEU A 105 -20.00 -7.32 -4.24
N VAL A 106 -18.93 -7.28 -3.43
CA VAL A 106 -18.90 -7.88 -2.08
C VAL A 106 -18.65 -6.79 -1.06
N GLU A 107 -19.70 -6.36 -0.37
CA GLU A 107 -19.56 -5.43 0.72
C GLU A 107 -18.91 -6.12 1.93
N GLN A 108 -17.93 -5.43 2.51
CA GLN A 108 -17.24 -5.85 3.72
C GLN A 108 -17.64 -4.91 4.85
N PRO A 109 -18.78 -5.14 5.51
CA PRO A 109 -19.22 -4.25 6.58
C PRO A 109 -18.22 -4.29 7.74
N PRO A 110 -18.07 -3.19 8.49
CA PRO A 110 -17.21 -3.17 9.65
C PRO A 110 -17.69 -4.20 10.68
N ALA A 111 -16.90 -5.21 10.97
CA ALA A 111 -17.16 -6.18 12.03
C ALA A 111 -16.68 -5.59 13.37
N GLY A 112 -17.55 -4.84 14.05
CA GLY A 112 -17.20 -4.09 15.24
C GLY A 112 -16.16 -3.01 14.93
N ARG A 113 -14.94 -3.14 15.47
CA ARG A 113 -13.83 -2.21 15.24
C ARG A 113 -12.90 -2.64 14.09
N LYS A 114 -13.23 -3.71 13.36
CA LYS A 114 -12.39 -4.22 12.26
C LYS A 114 -12.78 -3.52 10.97
N LEU A 115 -11.80 -2.90 10.31
CA LEU A 115 -11.96 -2.26 9.01
C LEU A 115 -11.19 -3.07 7.96
N MET A 116 -11.82 -3.34 6.82
CA MET A 116 -11.12 -3.82 5.63
C MET A 116 -10.38 -2.64 5.02
N HIS A 117 -9.10 -2.49 5.34
CA HIS A 117 -8.30 -1.33 4.95
C HIS A 117 -7.32 -1.63 3.79
N GLN A 118 -7.55 -2.71 3.06
CA GLN A 118 -6.75 -3.11 1.91
C GLN A 118 -6.94 -2.13 0.75
N LYS A 119 -5.93 -2.03 -0.10
CA LYS A 119 -5.91 -1.31 -1.36
C LYS A 119 -5.03 -2.13 -2.31
N ALA A 120 -5.67 -3.13 -2.92
CA ALA A 120 -5.02 -4.14 -3.75
C ALA A 120 -5.87 -4.41 -4.99
N LEU A 121 -5.24 -4.38 -6.15
CA LEU A 121 -5.85 -4.60 -7.45
C LEU A 121 -5.05 -5.67 -8.19
N SER A 122 -5.73 -6.66 -8.74
CA SER A 122 -5.18 -7.64 -9.68
C SER A 122 -5.89 -7.47 -11.02
N ILE A 123 -5.11 -7.46 -12.09
CA ILE A 123 -5.58 -7.38 -13.48
C ILE A 123 -5.08 -8.62 -14.21
N ASP A 124 -6.01 -9.37 -14.82
CA ASP A 124 -5.77 -10.55 -15.64
C ASP A 124 -4.91 -11.63 -14.95
N LYS A 125 -4.88 -11.63 -13.59
CA LYS A 125 -3.98 -12.47 -12.77
C LYS A 125 -2.49 -12.34 -13.12
N LYS A 126 -2.11 -11.23 -13.73
CA LYS A 126 -0.75 -10.93 -14.17
C LYS A 126 -0.17 -9.72 -13.47
N ASP A 127 -0.98 -8.66 -13.37
CA ASP A 127 -0.56 -7.35 -12.88
C ASP A 127 -1.16 -7.07 -11.51
N ALA A 128 -0.30 -6.89 -10.52
CA ALA A 128 -0.67 -6.56 -9.15
C ALA A 128 -0.36 -5.08 -8.84
N TRP A 129 -1.33 -4.41 -8.23
CA TRP A 129 -1.22 -3.02 -7.79
C TRP A 129 -1.58 -2.88 -6.32
N LEU A 130 -0.70 -2.28 -5.54
CA LEU A 130 -0.82 -2.19 -4.10
C LEU A 130 -0.34 -0.82 -3.60
N GLY A 131 -0.84 -0.38 -2.45
CA GLY A 131 -0.31 0.86 -1.90
C GLY A 131 -1.02 1.40 -0.67
N SER A 132 -0.72 2.66 -0.36
CA SER A 132 -1.33 3.38 0.75
C SER A 132 -2.59 4.17 0.33
N ALA A 133 -2.78 4.43 -0.97
CA ALA A 133 -3.83 5.28 -1.49
C ALA A 133 -5.20 4.60 -1.51
N ASN A 134 -6.23 5.26 -0.95
CA ASN A 134 -7.61 4.96 -1.30
C ASN A 134 -7.90 5.46 -2.73
N TYR A 135 -8.88 4.86 -3.40
CA TYR A 135 -9.28 5.31 -4.73
C TYR A 135 -10.30 6.45 -4.61
N THR A 136 -9.83 7.55 -4.04
CA THR A 136 -10.57 8.81 -3.86
C THR A 136 -9.77 9.97 -4.44
N ASN A 137 -10.44 11.05 -4.83
CA ASN A 137 -9.76 12.23 -5.37
C ASN A 137 -8.70 12.77 -4.40
N LEU A 138 -9.06 12.90 -3.12
CA LEU A 138 -8.14 13.38 -2.07
C LEU A 138 -6.89 12.49 -1.99
N SER A 139 -7.08 11.18 -1.89
CA SER A 139 -5.98 10.23 -1.65
C SER A 139 -5.04 10.05 -2.85
N LEU A 140 -5.58 10.18 -4.09
CA LEU A 140 -4.80 9.98 -5.31
C LEU A 140 -4.11 11.25 -5.81
N ARG A 141 -4.55 12.43 -5.35
CA ARG A 141 -4.05 13.70 -5.90
C ARG A 141 -3.46 14.66 -4.87
N LEU A 142 -3.96 14.67 -3.65
CA LEU A 142 -3.62 15.68 -2.65
C LEU A 142 -2.83 15.12 -1.47
N ASP A 143 -3.22 13.96 -0.93
CA ASP A 143 -2.46 13.32 0.14
C ASP A 143 -1.20 12.66 -0.41
N ASN A 144 -0.12 12.67 0.36
CA ASN A 144 1.12 12.00 0.02
C ASN A 144 0.97 10.49 0.18
N ASN A 145 0.79 9.82 -0.94
CA ASN A 145 0.61 8.38 -1.05
C ASN A 145 1.57 7.78 -2.06
N LEU A 146 1.69 6.45 -2.02
CA LEU A 146 2.33 5.67 -3.06
C LEU A 146 1.46 4.50 -3.50
N ILE A 147 1.66 4.09 -4.74
CA ILE A 147 1.20 2.82 -5.31
C ILE A 147 2.38 2.10 -5.95
N LEU A 148 2.33 0.78 -5.91
CA LEU A 148 3.31 -0.13 -6.51
C LEU A 148 2.60 -0.91 -7.61
N GLY A 149 3.16 -0.94 -8.80
CA GLY A 149 2.76 -1.82 -9.88
C GLY A 149 3.82 -2.92 -10.10
N MET A 150 3.38 -4.16 -10.24
CA MET A 150 4.26 -5.33 -10.36
C MET A 150 3.63 -6.38 -11.27
N HIS A 151 4.45 -7.00 -12.13
CA HIS A 151 4.06 -8.20 -12.86
C HIS A 151 4.37 -9.43 -11.99
N SER A 152 3.34 -10.03 -11.40
CA SER A 152 3.46 -11.22 -10.55
C SER A 152 2.14 -11.96 -10.41
N SER A 153 2.04 -13.12 -11.02
CA SER A 153 0.86 -13.99 -10.93
C SER A 153 0.67 -14.51 -9.50
N GLU A 154 1.75 -14.86 -8.83
CA GLU A 154 1.68 -15.33 -7.43
C GLU A 154 1.09 -14.25 -6.52
N LEU A 155 1.51 -12.98 -6.69
CA LEU A 155 0.97 -11.89 -5.89
C LEU A 155 -0.51 -11.63 -6.22
N CYS A 156 -0.91 -11.75 -7.49
CA CYS A 156 -2.31 -11.67 -7.90
C CYS A 156 -3.15 -12.75 -7.21
N ASP A 157 -2.67 -13.99 -7.17
CA ASP A 157 -3.35 -15.09 -6.49
C ASP A 157 -3.49 -14.85 -4.99
N LEU A 158 -2.44 -14.35 -4.33
CA LEU A 158 -2.48 -13.97 -2.91
C LEU A 158 -3.51 -12.85 -2.65
N ILE A 159 -3.60 -11.86 -3.54
CA ILE A 159 -4.61 -10.79 -3.44
C ILE A 159 -6.03 -11.37 -3.61
N ILE A 160 -6.25 -12.23 -4.60
CA ILE A 160 -7.56 -12.82 -4.91
C ILE A 160 -8.02 -13.72 -3.77
N THR A 161 -7.16 -14.63 -3.31
CA THR A 161 -7.47 -15.58 -2.24
C THR A 161 -7.48 -14.94 -0.85
N ASN A 162 -6.94 -13.73 -0.71
CA ASN A 162 -6.74 -13.03 0.56
C ASN A 162 -5.91 -13.86 1.56
N THR A 163 -4.81 -14.38 1.09
CA THR A 163 -3.86 -15.19 1.86
C THR A 163 -2.48 -14.55 1.87
N SER A 164 -1.72 -14.77 2.93
CA SER A 164 -0.32 -14.35 3.00
C SER A 164 0.57 -15.38 2.33
N GLY A 165 1.69 -14.94 1.76
CA GLY A 165 2.62 -15.83 1.09
C GLY A 165 3.81 -15.09 0.47
N ASP A 166 4.67 -15.88 -0.12
CA ASP A 166 5.82 -15.40 -0.91
C ASP A 166 5.39 -15.19 -2.37
N PHE A 167 6.03 -14.25 -3.03
CA PHE A 167 5.85 -13.98 -4.45
C PHE A 167 7.17 -13.58 -5.10
N SER A 168 7.23 -13.67 -6.42
CA SER A 168 8.41 -13.32 -7.20
C SER A 168 8.12 -12.19 -8.17
N ILE A 169 9.15 -11.38 -8.45
CA ILE A 169 9.18 -10.41 -9.51
C ILE A 169 10.56 -10.54 -10.16
N LYS A 170 10.65 -11.18 -11.33
CA LYS A 170 11.93 -11.51 -11.95
C LYS A 170 12.88 -12.23 -10.96
N ASP A 171 14.05 -11.64 -10.67
CA ASP A 171 15.06 -12.18 -9.76
C ASP A 171 14.86 -11.75 -8.29
N GLN A 172 13.76 -11.10 -7.99
CA GLN A 172 13.47 -10.56 -6.66
C GLN A 172 12.33 -11.32 -6.01
N THR A 173 12.38 -11.46 -4.69
CA THR A 173 11.34 -12.11 -3.90
C THR A 173 10.68 -11.13 -2.93
N GLY A 174 9.41 -11.27 -2.74
CA GLY A 174 8.62 -10.50 -1.79
C GLY A 174 7.78 -11.39 -0.89
N LYS A 175 7.29 -10.78 0.20
CA LYS A 175 6.32 -11.39 1.11
C LYS A 175 5.09 -10.50 1.20
N TYR A 176 3.94 -11.10 1.04
CA TYR A 176 2.65 -10.44 1.20
C TYR A 176 1.97 -10.92 2.48
N PHE A 177 1.51 -9.99 3.32
CA PHE A 177 0.84 -10.31 4.57
C PHE A 177 -0.56 -9.72 4.61
N VAL A 178 -1.53 -10.53 4.98
CA VAL A 178 -2.92 -10.11 5.21
C VAL A 178 -3.14 -9.90 6.71
N LEU A 179 -3.46 -8.66 7.09
CA LEU A 179 -3.63 -8.27 8.48
C LEU A 179 -5.13 -8.09 8.81
N PRO A 180 -5.55 -8.41 10.02
CA PRO A 180 -4.76 -8.76 11.22
C PRO A 180 -4.41 -10.24 11.35
N GLN A 181 -4.78 -11.11 10.41
CA GLN A 181 -4.63 -12.57 10.51
C GLN A 181 -3.16 -12.95 10.81
N ASP A 182 -2.25 -12.42 10.00
CA ASP A 182 -0.82 -12.76 10.08
C ASP A 182 0.03 -11.70 10.78
N ARG A 183 -0.61 -10.92 11.68
CA ARG A 183 0.05 -9.80 12.37
C ARG A 183 1.36 -10.19 13.05
N LYS A 184 1.42 -11.33 13.74
CA LYS A 184 2.63 -11.74 14.46
C LYS A 184 3.79 -11.98 13.50
N ILE A 185 3.54 -12.74 12.43
CA ILE A 185 4.54 -13.08 11.42
C ILE A 185 4.99 -11.83 10.68
N ALA A 186 4.07 -10.94 10.32
CA ALA A 186 4.36 -9.68 9.66
C ALA A 186 5.24 -8.77 10.53
N ILE A 187 4.91 -8.60 11.83
CA ILE A 187 5.72 -7.81 12.75
C ILE A 187 7.12 -8.42 12.90
N GLN A 188 7.21 -9.74 13.06
CA GLN A 188 8.50 -10.43 13.19
C GLN A 188 9.37 -10.22 11.95
N ALA A 189 8.79 -10.32 10.74
CA ALA A 189 9.51 -10.04 9.49
C ALA A 189 10.00 -8.59 9.40
N VAL A 190 9.20 -7.60 9.85
CA VAL A 190 9.62 -6.20 9.91
C VAL A 190 10.76 -6.01 10.91
N LEU A 191 10.64 -6.59 12.12
CA LEU A 191 11.67 -6.49 13.17
C LEU A 191 12.99 -7.10 12.70
N GLU A 192 12.95 -8.26 12.04
CA GLU A 192 14.12 -8.91 11.46
C GLU A 192 14.85 -7.98 10.48
N LYS A 193 14.14 -7.33 9.58
CA LYS A 193 14.74 -6.40 8.61
C LYS A 193 15.35 -5.17 9.28
N ILE A 194 14.71 -4.62 10.30
CA ILE A 194 15.25 -3.51 11.09
C ILE A 194 16.51 -3.95 11.86
N GLN A 195 16.50 -5.15 12.45
CA GLN A 195 17.61 -5.68 13.23
C GLN A 195 18.83 -5.99 12.37
N THR A 196 18.62 -6.46 11.15
CA THR A 196 19.68 -6.83 10.19
C THR A 196 20.18 -5.68 9.33
N ALA A 197 19.59 -4.49 9.43
CA ALA A 197 20.02 -3.28 8.74
C ALA A 197 21.50 -2.95 9.01
N GLN A 198 22.24 -2.59 7.94
CA GLN A 198 23.68 -2.36 7.99
C GLN A 198 24.07 -0.89 7.85
N LYS A 199 23.26 -0.05 7.17
CA LYS A 199 23.63 1.33 6.84
C LYS A 199 22.52 2.33 7.14
N THR A 200 21.33 2.12 6.56
CA THR A 200 20.27 3.14 6.55
C THR A 200 18.90 2.54 6.76
N ILE A 201 18.06 3.26 7.49
CA ILE A 201 16.61 3.00 7.58
C ILE A 201 15.89 4.33 7.40
N GLN A 202 15.08 4.46 6.34
CA GLN A 202 14.25 5.62 6.06
C GLN A 202 12.79 5.24 6.19
N VAL A 203 12.02 5.97 6.99
CA VAL A 203 10.64 5.65 7.36
C VAL A 203 9.75 6.84 7.09
N ALA A 204 8.68 6.64 6.31
CA ALA A 204 7.60 7.61 6.16
C ALA A 204 6.27 6.95 6.52
N MET A 205 5.66 7.40 7.62
CA MET A 205 4.48 6.77 8.19
C MET A 205 3.40 7.80 8.54
N PHE A 206 2.16 7.50 8.15
CA PHE A 206 0.99 8.24 8.62
C PHE A 206 0.89 8.20 10.16
N ALA A 207 1.06 7.02 10.74
CA ALA A 207 1.15 6.83 12.18
C ALA A 207 2.18 5.76 12.52
N LEU A 208 3.09 6.05 13.46
CA LEU A 208 4.07 5.10 13.99
C LEU A 208 3.78 4.86 15.48
N THR A 209 3.04 3.81 15.79
CA THR A 209 2.51 3.57 17.14
C THR A 209 2.86 2.22 17.75
N HIS A 210 3.49 1.31 16.98
CA HIS A 210 3.87 -0.02 17.47
C HIS A 210 5.15 0.06 18.29
N SER A 211 5.06 -0.22 19.60
CA SER A 211 6.17 -0.05 20.55
C SER A 211 7.42 -0.85 20.17
N GLU A 212 7.27 -2.13 19.78
CA GLU A 212 8.41 -2.98 19.41
C GLU A 212 9.13 -2.47 18.15
N ILE A 213 8.40 -1.96 17.15
CA ILE A 213 9.00 -1.38 15.95
C ILE A 213 9.75 -0.09 16.31
N ILE A 214 9.16 0.80 17.12
CA ILE A 214 9.83 2.03 17.59
C ILE A 214 11.10 1.69 18.34
N GLN A 215 11.04 0.70 19.24
CA GLN A 215 12.21 0.25 20.02
C GLN A 215 13.31 -0.34 19.12
N ALA A 216 12.93 -1.16 18.12
CA ALA A 216 13.90 -1.73 17.17
C ALA A 216 14.57 -0.65 16.32
N LEU A 217 13.84 0.37 15.85
CA LEU A 217 14.38 1.52 15.13
C LEU A 217 15.34 2.33 16.02
N HIS A 218 15.00 2.55 17.29
CA HIS A 218 15.86 3.24 18.22
C HIS A 218 17.15 2.45 18.50
N GLN A 219 17.05 1.13 18.70
CA GLN A 219 18.21 0.25 18.84
C GLN A 219 19.09 0.23 17.57
N ALA A 220 18.48 0.28 16.38
CA ALA A 220 19.24 0.41 15.13
C ALA A 220 20.07 1.70 15.11
N LYS A 221 19.50 2.84 15.53
CA LYS A 221 20.23 4.10 15.67
C LYS A 221 21.37 3.99 16.66
N GLN A 222 21.17 3.30 17.80
CA GLN A 222 22.22 3.06 18.79
C GLN A 222 23.36 2.18 18.27
N ARG A 223 23.09 1.27 17.34
CA ARG A 223 24.10 0.48 16.61
C ARG A 223 24.89 1.29 15.58
N GLY A 224 24.57 2.58 15.36
CA GLY A 224 25.23 3.44 14.39
C GLY A 224 24.56 3.43 13.00
N ILE A 225 23.40 2.81 12.85
CA ILE A 225 22.61 2.87 11.61
C ILE A 225 22.02 4.27 11.46
N HIS A 226 22.08 4.84 10.27
CA HIS A 226 21.43 6.11 9.98
C HIS A 226 19.91 5.89 9.87
N VAL A 227 19.16 6.41 10.83
CA VAL A 227 17.70 6.22 10.93
C VAL A 227 17.01 7.56 10.81
N ASP A 228 16.27 7.75 9.71
CA ASP A 228 15.41 8.90 9.43
C ASP A 228 13.94 8.50 9.49
N ILE A 229 13.16 9.21 10.28
CA ILE A 229 11.73 8.93 10.45
C ILE A 229 10.94 10.23 10.28
N ILE A 230 9.97 10.21 9.37
CA ILE A 230 8.97 11.27 9.24
C ILE A 230 7.57 10.72 9.48
N ILE A 231 6.78 11.41 10.29
CA ILE A 231 5.39 11.04 10.60
C ILE A 231 4.42 12.17 10.24
N ASP A 232 3.16 11.83 10.05
CA ASP A 232 2.11 12.83 9.83
C ASP A 232 1.82 13.62 11.12
N ARG A 233 1.57 14.93 10.95
CA ARG A 233 1.24 15.84 12.06
C ARG A 233 0.02 15.40 12.86
N SER A 234 -1.03 14.91 12.19
CA SER A 234 -2.30 14.54 12.84
C SER A 234 -2.15 13.38 13.82
N HIS A 235 -1.12 12.53 13.64
CA HIS A 235 -0.86 11.35 14.47
C HIS A 235 0.36 11.50 15.40
N SER A 236 1.03 12.65 15.38
CA SER A 236 2.24 12.91 16.18
C SER A 236 2.01 12.71 17.68
N LYS A 237 0.85 13.12 18.22
CA LYS A 237 0.53 12.95 19.66
C LYS A 237 0.56 11.48 20.11
N LEU A 238 0.08 10.56 19.25
CA LEU A 238 0.09 9.12 19.55
C LEU A 238 1.51 8.58 19.52
N THR A 239 2.30 8.93 18.51
CA THR A 239 3.71 8.55 18.40
C THR A 239 4.51 9.10 19.61
N PHE A 240 4.36 10.37 19.96
CA PHE A 240 5.06 10.95 21.12
C PHE A 240 4.67 10.30 22.46
N LYS A 241 3.41 9.85 22.59
CA LYS A 241 3.01 9.06 23.76
C LYS A 241 3.82 7.76 23.84
N GLN A 242 4.00 7.05 22.73
CA GLN A 242 4.79 5.82 22.69
C GLN A 242 6.29 6.10 22.99
N LEU A 243 6.87 7.14 22.37
CA LEU A 243 8.26 7.51 22.62
C LEU A 243 8.51 7.79 24.11
N ARG A 244 7.61 8.53 24.79
CA ARG A 244 7.71 8.78 26.23
C ARG A 244 7.65 7.49 27.06
N GLN A 245 6.76 6.57 26.71
CA GLN A 245 6.64 5.28 27.42
C GLN A 245 7.90 4.42 27.27
N LEU A 246 8.64 4.61 26.18
CA LEU A 246 9.90 3.91 25.90
C LEU A 246 11.15 4.70 26.36
N ASN A 247 10.97 5.86 27.00
CA ASN A 247 12.07 6.79 27.37
C ASN A 247 12.92 7.24 26.16
N ILE A 248 12.29 7.39 24.99
CA ILE A 248 12.94 7.87 23.77
C ILE A 248 12.60 9.36 23.57
N ASN A 249 13.61 10.18 23.23
CA ASN A 249 13.42 11.59 22.95
C ASN A 249 12.49 11.78 21.75
N LYS A 250 11.62 12.80 21.81
CA LYS A 250 10.71 13.18 20.69
C LYS A 250 11.47 13.53 19.42
N ASP A 251 12.70 14.01 19.52
CA ASP A 251 13.55 14.39 18.39
C ASP A 251 14.04 13.17 17.58
N PHE A 252 13.69 11.96 18.04
CA PHE A 252 13.89 10.72 17.27
C PHE A 252 13.05 10.66 15.98
N VAL A 253 11.96 11.42 15.90
CA VAL A 253 11.09 11.49 14.72
C VAL A 253 10.87 12.94 14.28
N SER A 254 10.83 13.16 12.99
CA SER A 254 10.43 14.43 12.37
C SER A 254 8.93 14.43 12.08
N ILE A 255 8.31 15.62 12.13
CA ILE A 255 6.90 15.81 11.78
C ILE A 255 6.80 16.40 10.39
N ASN A 256 5.92 15.87 9.56
CA ASN A 256 5.55 16.49 8.30
C ASN A 256 4.94 17.89 8.54
N THR A 257 5.60 18.92 8.04
CA THR A 257 5.14 20.33 8.13
C THR A 257 4.44 20.80 6.86
N ALA A 258 4.46 20.00 5.79
CA ALA A 258 3.76 20.33 4.55
C ALA A 258 2.24 20.38 4.77
N PRO A 259 1.51 21.17 3.95
CA PRO A 259 0.05 21.28 4.07
C PRO A 259 -0.68 19.97 3.74
N CYS A 260 -0.09 19.12 2.91
CA CYS A 260 -0.66 17.84 2.52
C CYS A 260 -0.47 16.77 3.60
N THR A 261 -1.45 15.89 3.78
CA THR A 261 -1.34 14.73 4.69
C THR A 261 -0.23 13.78 4.22
N LEU A 262 0.69 13.43 5.08
CA LEU A 262 1.62 12.35 4.86
C LEU A 262 0.90 11.03 5.10
N HIS A 263 0.28 10.48 4.07
CA HIS A 263 -0.47 9.22 4.19
C HIS A 263 0.36 7.99 3.77
N HIS A 264 1.64 8.18 3.54
CA HIS A 264 2.59 7.08 3.29
C HIS A 264 2.65 6.08 4.44
N LYS A 265 2.95 4.84 4.09
CA LYS A 265 3.25 3.75 5.02
C LYS A 265 4.33 2.90 4.41
N PHE A 266 5.56 3.38 4.48
CA PHE A 266 6.71 2.64 3.95
C PHE A 266 7.97 2.85 4.79
N ALA A 267 8.87 1.91 4.66
CA ALA A 267 10.26 2.05 5.07
C ALA A 267 11.19 1.49 3.99
N VAL A 268 12.33 2.12 3.81
CA VAL A 268 13.43 1.64 2.96
C VAL A 268 14.62 1.31 3.83
N ILE A 269 15.13 0.10 3.72
CA ILE A 269 16.26 -0.40 4.51
C ILE A 269 17.42 -0.69 3.59
N ASP A 270 18.58 -0.07 3.87
CA ASP A 270 19.85 -0.21 3.14
C ASP A 270 19.76 0.05 1.63
N ASN A 271 18.75 0.83 1.17
CA ASN A 271 18.41 1.02 -0.23
C ASN A 271 18.17 -0.31 -0.99
N LYS A 272 17.79 -1.37 -0.29
CA LYS A 272 17.60 -2.73 -0.84
C LYS A 272 16.24 -3.32 -0.52
N THR A 273 15.68 -3.04 0.64
CA THR A 273 14.40 -3.61 1.08
C THR A 273 13.37 -2.52 1.24
N LEU A 274 12.26 -2.64 0.55
CA LEU A 274 11.08 -1.80 0.71
C LEU A 274 10.04 -2.53 1.55
N LEU A 275 9.60 -1.90 2.62
CA LEU A 275 8.40 -2.26 3.38
C LEU A 275 7.32 -1.26 2.99
N ALA A 276 6.22 -1.70 2.44
CA ALA A 276 5.13 -0.80 2.05
C ALA A 276 3.76 -1.44 2.25
N GLY A 277 2.72 -0.62 2.36
CA GLY A 277 1.37 -1.16 2.50
C GLY A 277 0.34 -0.15 2.98
N SER A 278 -0.68 -0.65 3.67
CA SER A 278 -1.79 0.14 4.19
C SER A 278 -1.91 0.11 5.72
N ILE A 279 -0.88 -0.35 6.44
CA ILE A 279 -0.81 -0.38 7.93
C ILE A 279 -0.37 0.95 8.52
N ASN A 280 -0.83 1.17 9.77
CA ASN A 280 -0.41 2.29 10.61
C ASN A 280 0.23 1.76 11.90
#